data_210f9a6c62d45da79f64b19db5bf9f54
#
_entry.id   210f9a6c62d45da79f64b19db5bf9f54
#
_cell.length_a   1.000
_cell.length_b   1.000
_cell.length_c   1.000
_cell.angle_alpha   90.00
_cell.angle_beta   90.00
_cell.angle_gamma   90.00
#
_symmetry.space_group_name_H-M   'P 1'
#
loop_
_entity.id
_entity.type
_entity.pdbx_description
1 polymer ?
#
loop_
_entity_poly.entity_id
_entity_poly.type
_entity_poly.pdbx_seq_one_letter_code
_entity_poly.pdbx_strand_id
1 'polypeptide(L)'
;MGLMVRYSGDGAIHDICMDWRHMGEVMAAAKGIYSEQKNLCVWNKTNAGMGAFYRSKHELVLIFKVGTAPHINNFKLGGGGRYRTNVWDYAGVNTFKPGRMAELSIHPTVKPLPLVIDALKDCSSRRGVILDPFLGSGTTLLAAEKTGRVGRGIELDPHYVDAAIGRWQAMTGERAVHVESGRTFEDMPNYAPLVADAA
;
A
#
# COMPACT_ATOMS: atom_id res chain seq x y z
N MET A 1 -10.58 -8.90 8.07
CA MET A 1 -9.39 -9.01 8.94
C MET A 1 -9.04 -10.46 9.28
N GLY A 2 -9.98 -11.31 9.72
CA GLY A 2 -9.68 -12.71 10.08
C GLY A 2 -8.93 -13.50 9.00
N LEU A 3 -9.34 -13.39 7.72
CA LEU A 3 -8.62 -14.04 6.63
C LEU A 3 -7.19 -13.48 6.45
N MET A 4 -7.00 -12.18 6.59
CA MET A 4 -5.66 -11.57 6.50
C MET A 4 -4.73 -12.17 7.56
N VAL A 5 -5.18 -12.28 8.81
CA VAL A 5 -4.40 -12.90 9.90
C VAL A 5 -4.14 -14.37 9.62
N ARG A 6 -5.12 -15.12 9.12
CA ARG A 6 -4.97 -16.55 8.79
C ARG A 6 -3.87 -16.82 7.75
N TYR A 7 -3.67 -15.89 6.82
CA TYR A 7 -2.65 -16.01 5.76
C TYR A 7 -1.39 -15.20 6.04
N SER A 8 -1.20 -14.73 7.27
CA SER A 8 0.01 -14.04 7.72
C SER A 8 0.84 -14.90 8.65
N GLY A 9 2.15 -14.70 8.60
CA GLY A 9 3.07 -15.35 9.54
C GLY A 9 2.90 -14.83 10.97
N ASP A 10 3.26 -15.65 11.96
CA ASP A 10 3.31 -15.22 13.35
C ASP A 10 4.37 -14.11 13.52
N GLY A 11 4.01 -13.00 14.16
CA GLY A 11 4.84 -11.79 14.25
C GLY A 11 4.68 -10.83 13.07
N ALA A 12 3.81 -11.11 12.09
CA ALA A 12 3.56 -10.17 10.97
C ALA A 12 2.96 -8.84 11.48
N ILE A 13 3.30 -7.76 10.79
CA ILE A 13 2.73 -6.44 11.01
C ILE A 13 1.74 -6.13 9.88
N HIS A 14 0.58 -5.63 10.25
CA HIS A 14 -0.43 -5.12 9.33
C HIS A 14 -0.57 -3.61 9.48
N ASP A 15 -0.38 -2.89 8.38
CA ASP A 15 -0.57 -1.46 8.26
C ASP A 15 -1.93 -1.21 7.59
N ILE A 16 -2.94 -0.81 8.35
CA ILE A 16 -4.31 -0.62 7.87
C ILE A 16 -4.59 0.86 7.70
N CYS A 17 -4.63 1.32 6.45
CA CYS A 17 -4.97 2.69 6.12
C CYS A 17 -6.48 2.91 6.19
N MET A 18 -6.91 3.95 6.90
CA MET A 18 -8.32 4.31 7.03
C MET A 18 -8.50 5.80 7.29
N ASP A 19 -9.64 6.36 6.87
CA ASP A 19 -10.02 7.70 7.29
C ASP A 19 -10.51 7.71 8.76
N TRP A 20 -10.50 8.90 9.35
CA TRP A 20 -10.84 9.05 10.77
C TRP A 20 -12.29 8.68 11.09
N ARG A 21 -13.24 8.75 10.11
CA ARG A 21 -14.66 8.45 10.33
C ARG A 21 -14.89 6.96 10.59
N HIS A 22 -14.10 6.10 9.91
CA HIS A 22 -14.24 4.65 9.97
C HIS A 22 -13.22 4.00 10.92
N MET A 23 -12.44 4.80 11.67
CA MET A 23 -11.48 4.27 12.65
C MET A 23 -12.16 3.36 13.69
N GLY A 24 -13.34 3.73 14.17
CA GLY A 24 -14.09 2.95 15.15
C GLY A 24 -14.48 1.55 14.63
N GLU A 25 -14.85 1.47 13.35
CA GLU A 25 -15.20 0.20 12.68
C GLU A 25 -13.98 -0.70 12.53
N VAL A 26 -12.83 -0.13 12.16
CA VAL A 26 -11.55 -0.87 12.08
C VAL A 26 -11.16 -1.40 13.45
N MET A 27 -11.25 -0.58 14.51
CA MET A 27 -10.93 -0.98 15.87
C MET A 27 -11.87 -2.09 16.37
N ALA A 28 -13.17 -1.99 16.09
CA ALA A 28 -14.14 -3.02 16.45
C ALA A 28 -13.86 -4.33 15.71
N ALA A 29 -13.56 -4.27 14.41
CA ALA A 29 -13.23 -5.43 13.59
C ALA A 29 -11.88 -6.08 13.95
N ALA A 30 -10.95 -5.32 14.52
CA ALA A 30 -9.63 -5.80 14.95
C ALA A 30 -9.69 -6.55 16.30
N LYS A 31 -10.72 -6.25 17.12
CA LYS A 31 -10.85 -6.80 18.48
C LYS A 31 -10.94 -8.32 18.46
N GLY A 32 -10.06 -8.98 19.22
CA GLY A 32 -10.00 -10.44 19.33
C GLY A 32 -9.38 -11.15 18.11
N ILE A 33 -8.93 -10.41 17.08
CA ILE A 33 -8.26 -10.94 15.89
C ILE A 33 -6.75 -10.73 15.98
N TYR A 34 -6.32 -9.51 16.34
CA TYR A 34 -4.90 -9.18 16.50
C TYR A 34 -4.45 -9.34 17.95
N SER A 35 -3.20 -9.72 18.13
CA SER A 35 -2.60 -9.89 19.46
C SER A 35 -2.29 -8.53 20.12
N GLU A 36 -1.98 -7.52 19.31
CA GLU A 36 -1.56 -6.21 19.81
C GLU A 36 -1.82 -5.12 18.75
N GLN A 37 -2.31 -3.97 19.20
CA GLN A 37 -2.21 -2.73 18.44
C GLN A 37 -0.87 -2.08 18.78
N LYS A 38 0.04 -2.03 17.82
CA LYS A 38 1.40 -1.48 18.02
C LYS A 38 1.42 0.03 18.06
N ASN A 39 0.68 0.68 17.17
CA ASN A 39 0.63 2.14 17.06
C ASN A 39 -0.58 2.61 16.27
N LEU A 40 -0.80 3.92 16.29
CA LEU A 40 -1.58 4.67 15.36
C LEU A 40 -0.66 5.71 14.70
N CYS A 41 -0.41 5.55 13.42
CA CYS A 41 0.36 6.50 12.64
C CYS A 41 -0.56 7.44 11.86
N VAL A 42 -0.08 8.66 11.63
CA VAL A 42 -0.82 9.68 10.89
C VAL A 42 -0.02 10.03 9.63
N TRP A 43 -0.55 9.68 8.46
CA TRP A 43 -0.02 10.24 7.22
C TRP A 43 -0.48 11.69 7.09
N ASN A 44 0.43 12.63 7.29
CA ASN A 44 0.24 14.07 7.15
C ASN A 44 0.51 14.46 5.68
N LYS A 45 -0.55 14.85 4.97
CA LYS A 45 -0.48 15.23 3.56
C LYS A 45 -0.04 16.70 3.42
N THR A 46 0.63 17.06 2.33
CA THR A 46 1.03 18.47 2.09
C THR A 46 -0.19 19.38 1.93
N ASN A 47 -1.22 18.92 1.21
CA ASN A 47 -2.42 19.68 0.92
C ASN A 47 -3.65 19.07 1.61
N ALA A 48 -4.49 19.92 2.16
CA ALA A 48 -5.77 19.49 2.71
C ALA A 48 -6.78 19.27 1.58
N GLY A 49 -7.52 18.17 1.68
CA GLY A 49 -8.71 17.90 0.87
C GLY A 49 -9.96 18.59 1.43
N MET A 50 -11.11 18.22 0.89
CA MET A 50 -12.39 18.54 1.49
C MET A 50 -12.48 17.91 2.88
N GLY A 51 -13.30 18.40 3.74
CA GLY A 51 -13.44 17.91 5.11
C GLY A 51 -14.85 18.07 5.62
N ALA A 52 -15.06 17.82 6.91
CA ALA A 52 -16.26 18.16 7.65
C ALA A 52 -15.84 19.03 8.83
N PHE A 53 -16.40 20.21 8.95
CA PHE A 53 -16.04 21.26 9.92
C PHE A 53 -14.59 21.77 9.73
N TYR A 54 -13.56 20.89 9.78
CA TYR A 54 -12.19 21.20 9.38
C TYR A 54 -11.82 20.50 8.08
N ARG A 55 -10.91 21.09 7.29
CA ARG A 55 -10.36 20.46 6.10
C ARG A 55 -9.48 19.28 6.50
N SER A 56 -9.68 18.14 5.83
CA SER A 56 -8.93 16.91 6.12
C SER A 56 -7.56 16.94 5.46
N LYS A 57 -6.50 16.89 6.27
CA LYS A 57 -5.10 16.89 5.80
C LYS A 57 -4.36 15.59 6.12
N HIS A 58 -5.05 14.60 6.63
CA HIS A 58 -4.41 13.37 7.09
C HIS A 58 -5.19 12.12 6.67
N GLU A 59 -4.53 11.00 6.83
CA GLU A 59 -5.10 9.67 6.82
C GLU A 59 -4.46 8.86 7.95
N LEU A 60 -5.21 7.96 8.56
CA LEU A 60 -4.73 7.14 9.65
C LEU A 60 -4.14 5.84 9.11
N VAL A 61 -3.09 5.36 9.77
CA VAL A 61 -2.53 4.03 9.54
C VAL A 61 -2.48 3.31 10.88
N LEU A 62 -3.39 2.35 11.06
CA LEU A 62 -3.46 1.54 12.27
C LEU A 62 -2.50 0.37 12.14
N ILE A 63 -1.57 0.26 13.07
CA ILE A 63 -0.52 -0.76 13.07
C ILE A 63 -0.90 -1.88 14.03
N PHE A 64 -1.12 -3.07 13.49
CA PHE A 64 -1.47 -4.25 14.28
C PHE A 64 -0.41 -5.34 14.14
N LYS A 65 -0.26 -6.15 15.19
CA LYS A 65 0.59 -7.34 15.21
C LYS A 65 -0.25 -8.60 15.19
N VAL A 66 0.19 -9.57 14.40
CA VAL A 66 -0.36 -10.92 14.32
C VAL A 66 0.42 -11.85 15.26
N GLY A 67 -0.28 -12.65 16.05
CA GLY A 67 0.31 -13.70 16.87
C GLY A 67 1.27 -13.23 17.96
N THR A 68 2.09 -14.14 18.46
CA THR A 68 2.93 -13.90 19.65
C THR A 68 4.43 -13.83 19.36
N ALA A 69 4.89 -14.32 18.21
CA ALA A 69 6.30 -14.24 17.83
C ALA A 69 6.82 -12.80 17.76
N PRO A 70 8.11 -12.57 17.96
CA PRO A 70 8.71 -11.25 17.73
C PRO A 70 8.46 -10.75 16.30
N HIS A 71 8.05 -9.50 16.17
CA HIS A 71 7.92 -8.84 14.86
C HIS A 71 9.27 -8.29 14.39
N ILE A 72 9.43 -8.17 13.08
CA ILE A 72 10.57 -7.47 12.50
C ILE A 72 10.43 -5.97 12.81
N ASN A 73 11.48 -5.38 13.38
CA ASN A 73 11.57 -3.95 13.69
C ASN A 73 12.93 -3.42 13.22
N ASN A 74 12.96 -2.83 12.04
CA ASN A 74 14.18 -2.37 11.39
C ASN A 74 14.56 -0.92 11.74
N PHE A 75 13.75 -0.19 12.52
CA PHE A 75 14.07 1.17 12.95
C PHE A 75 14.45 1.28 14.44
N LYS A 76 14.03 0.35 15.31
CA LYS A 76 14.45 0.23 16.72
C LYS A 76 14.43 1.56 17.47
N LEU A 77 13.40 2.39 17.27
CA LEU A 77 13.30 3.75 17.82
C LEU A 77 14.54 4.64 17.53
N GLY A 78 15.14 4.47 16.35
CA GLY A 78 16.34 5.20 15.93
C GLY A 78 17.65 4.43 16.05
N GLY A 79 17.73 3.39 16.91
CA GLY A 79 18.90 2.54 17.08
C GLY A 79 19.28 1.70 15.86
N GLY A 80 18.36 1.56 14.89
CA GLY A 80 18.58 0.88 13.60
C GLY A 80 19.06 1.78 12.46
N GLY A 81 19.43 3.04 12.75
CA GLY A 81 19.85 4.03 11.74
C GLY A 81 18.70 4.64 10.92
N ARG A 82 17.45 4.30 11.24
CA ARG A 82 16.25 4.89 10.64
C ARG A 82 15.42 5.58 11.72
N TYR A 83 15.31 6.90 11.60
CA TYR A 83 14.49 7.69 12.51
C TYR A 83 13.05 7.72 12.01
N ARG A 84 12.13 7.05 12.70
CA ARG A 84 10.72 6.98 12.34
C ARG A 84 9.86 7.43 13.52
N THR A 85 8.96 8.35 13.23
CA THR A 85 7.91 8.78 14.16
C THR A 85 6.57 8.21 13.69
N ASN A 86 5.53 8.39 14.48
CA ASN A 86 4.18 8.04 14.08
C ASN A 86 3.44 9.14 13.32
N VAL A 87 4.12 10.24 12.98
CA VAL A 87 3.65 11.23 12.00
C VAL A 87 4.50 11.09 10.74
N TRP A 88 3.83 10.77 9.64
CA TRP A 88 4.45 10.46 8.35
C TRP A 88 4.18 11.57 7.35
N ASP A 89 5.18 12.39 7.06
CA ASP A 89 5.09 13.51 6.13
C ASP A 89 5.39 13.06 4.70
N TYR A 90 4.34 12.83 3.92
CA TYR A 90 4.43 12.51 2.50
C TYR A 90 3.41 13.29 1.70
N ALA A 91 3.84 13.81 0.54
CA ALA A 91 2.96 14.51 -0.38
C ALA A 91 1.82 13.58 -0.85
N GLY A 92 0.59 14.05 -0.78
CA GLY A 92 -0.56 13.35 -1.38
C GLY A 92 -0.60 13.55 -2.90
N VAL A 93 -1.38 12.71 -3.60
CA VAL A 93 -1.59 12.83 -5.06
C VAL A 93 -2.21 14.18 -5.47
N ASN A 94 -2.90 14.87 -4.57
CA ASN A 94 -3.47 16.20 -4.83
C ASN A 94 -2.44 17.34 -4.80
N THR A 95 -1.16 17.03 -4.58
CA THR A 95 -0.07 18.02 -4.68
C THR A 95 0.18 18.34 -6.15
N PHE A 96 0.29 19.63 -6.49
CA PHE A 96 0.60 20.06 -7.84
C PHE A 96 1.98 19.55 -8.23
N LYS A 97 2.02 18.54 -9.11
CA LYS A 97 3.26 17.97 -9.68
C LYS A 97 3.00 17.52 -11.12
N PRO A 98 4.01 17.45 -11.99
CA PRO A 98 3.87 16.82 -13.30
C PRO A 98 3.33 15.39 -13.18
N GLY A 99 2.43 14.97 -14.07
CA GLY A 99 1.83 13.63 -14.06
C GLY A 99 0.66 13.43 -13.08
N ARG A 100 0.26 14.44 -12.31
CA ARG A 100 -0.86 14.36 -11.34
C ARG A 100 -2.15 13.85 -11.96
N MET A 101 -2.54 14.36 -13.13
CA MET A 101 -3.80 13.98 -13.77
C MET A 101 -3.81 12.52 -14.17
N ALA A 102 -2.69 11.99 -14.65
CA ALA A 102 -2.53 10.57 -14.95
C ALA A 102 -2.65 9.70 -13.68
N GLU A 103 -2.06 10.11 -12.56
CA GLU A 103 -2.20 9.39 -11.29
C GLU A 103 -3.65 9.40 -10.75
N LEU A 104 -4.36 10.52 -10.88
CA LEU A 104 -5.75 10.66 -10.42
C LEU A 104 -6.73 9.93 -11.34
N SER A 105 -6.46 9.82 -12.64
CA SER A 105 -7.28 9.07 -13.57
C SER A 105 -7.21 7.55 -13.32
N ILE A 106 -6.08 7.08 -12.78
CA ILE A 106 -5.87 5.67 -12.47
C ILE A 106 -6.64 5.24 -11.21
N HIS A 107 -6.59 6.02 -10.14
CA HIS A 107 -7.27 5.68 -8.87
C HIS A 107 -7.38 6.92 -7.96
N PRO A 108 -8.56 7.19 -7.37
CA PRO A 108 -8.78 8.40 -6.56
C PRO A 108 -8.00 8.45 -5.24
N THR A 109 -7.49 7.31 -4.75
CA THR A 109 -6.82 7.21 -3.44
C THR A 109 -5.46 6.53 -3.50
N VAL A 110 -4.67 6.80 -4.55
CA VAL A 110 -3.31 6.25 -4.69
C VAL A 110 -2.45 6.66 -3.50
N LYS A 111 -1.80 5.69 -2.85
CA LYS A 111 -0.82 5.97 -1.79
C LYS A 111 0.53 6.39 -2.40
N PRO A 112 1.23 7.36 -1.81
CA PRO A 112 2.57 7.71 -2.27
C PRO A 112 3.52 6.51 -2.19
N LEU A 113 4.22 6.23 -3.27
CA LEU A 113 5.17 5.12 -3.31
C LEU A 113 6.26 5.21 -2.22
N PRO A 114 6.86 6.38 -1.91
CA PRO A 114 7.82 6.50 -0.81
C PRO A 114 7.26 6.13 0.56
N LEU A 115 5.99 6.47 0.84
CA LEU A 115 5.31 6.10 2.09
C LEU A 115 5.26 4.57 2.24
N VAL A 116 4.80 3.88 1.20
CA VAL A 116 4.67 2.41 1.24
C VAL A 116 6.04 1.75 1.29
N ILE A 117 7.04 2.26 0.54
CA ILE A 117 8.43 1.77 0.61
C ILE A 117 8.96 1.83 2.05
N ASP A 118 8.76 2.94 2.73
CA ASP A 118 9.26 3.09 4.10
C ASP A 118 8.51 2.19 5.09
N ALA A 119 7.18 2.08 4.99
CA ALA A 119 6.39 1.15 5.78
C ALA A 119 6.87 -0.31 5.61
N LEU A 120 7.08 -0.76 4.37
CA LEU A 120 7.62 -2.11 4.10
C LEU A 120 9.02 -2.32 4.69
N LYS A 121 9.89 -1.33 4.57
CA LYS A 121 11.24 -1.41 5.15
C LYS A 121 11.24 -1.46 6.68
N ASP A 122 10.25 -0.84 7.32
CA ASP A 122 10.16 -0.79 8.77
C ASP A 122 9.93 -2.16 9.40
N CYS A 123 9.11 -3.02 8.77
CA CYS A 123 8.60 -4.25 9.37
C CYS A 123 8.75 -5.51 8.51
N SER A 124 9.60 -5.50 7.48
CA SER A 124 9.86 -6.68 6.64
C SER A 124 11.31 -6.79 6.19
N SER A 125 11.72 -7.98 5.80
CA SER A 125 13.04 -8.27 5.25
C SER A 125 13.02 -8.33 3.72
N ARG A 126 14.17 -8.16 3.07
CA ARG A 126 14.33 -8.49 1.65
C ARG A 126 13.91 -9.94 1.42
N ARG A 127 13.29 -10.22 0.26
CA ARG A 127 12.69 -11.51 -0.11
C ARG A 127 11.49 -11.93 0.76
N GLY A 128 11.12 -11.15 1.79
CA GLY A 128 9.88 -11.38 2.55
C GLY A 128 8.65 -11.16 1.67
N VAL A 129 7.59 -11.93 1.96
CA VAL A 129 6.31 -11.81 1.26
C VAL A 129 5.51 -10.65 1.84
N ILE A 130 5.00 -9.80 0.97
CA ILE A 130 4.09 -8.71 1.29
C ILE A 130 2.73 -9.04 0.65
N LEU A 131 1.69 -9.08 1.47
CA LEU A 131 0.32 -9.31 1.03
C LEU A 131 -0.50 -8.02 1.14
N ASP A 132 -1.12 -7.62 0.04
CA ASP A 132 -2.09 -6.52 -0.01
C ASP A 132 -3.41 -7.03 -0.60
N PRO A 133 -4.44 -7.29 0.22
CA PRO A 133 -5.74 -7.80 -0.26
C PRO A 133 -6.67 -6.70 -0.78
N PHE A 134 -6.22 -5.43 -0.81
CA PHE A 134 -6.93 -4.27 -1.33
C PHE A 134 -6.00 -3.44 -2.21
N LEU A 135 -5.41 -4.11 -3.23
CA LEU A 135 -4.25 -3.64 -3.96
C LEU A 135 -4.46 -2.30 -4.68
N GLY A 136 -5.69 -2.04 -5.16
CA GLY A 136 -5.96 -0.87 -5.97
C GLY A 136 -5.03 -0.79 -7.19
N SER A 137 -4.47 0.37 -7.46
CA SER A 137 -3.55 0.58 -8.57
C SER A 137 -2.12 0.05 -8.38
N GLY A 138 -1.88 -0.83 -7.39
CA GLY A 138 -0.64 -1.60 -7.27
C GLY A 138 0.53 -0.93 -6.58
N THR A 139 0.35 0.15 -5.82
CA THR A 139 1.48 0.83 -5.16
C THR A 139 2.29 -0.10 -4.26
N THR A 140 1.65 -1.05 -3.59
CA THR A 140 2.30 -2.04 -2.73
C THR A 140 3.18 -3.00 -3.53
N LEU A 141 2.75 -3.45 -4.74
CA LEU A 141 3.58 -4.25 -5.63
C LEU A 141 4.82 -3.49 -6.09
N LEU A 142 4.64 -2.23 -6.50
CA LEU A 142 5.76 -1.37 -6.91
C LEU A 142 6.76 -1.15 -5.76
N ALA A 143 6.27 -0.97 -4.54
CA ALA A 143 7.11 -0.80 -3.35
C ALA A 143 7.85 -2.10 -3.00
N ALA A 144 7.18 -3.25 -3.09
CA ALA A 144 7.79 -4.56 -2.87
C ALA A 144 8.92 -4.81 -3.87
N GLU A 145 8.68 -4.58 -5.17
CA GLU A 145 9.68 -4.70 -6.24
C GLU A 145 10.91 -3.83 -5.96
N LYS A 146 10.70 -2.50 -5.76
CA LYS A 146 11.81 -1.56 -5.48
C LYS A 146 12.62 -1.90 -4.24
N THR A 147 12.05 -2.63 -3.32
CA THR A 147 12.71 -2.97 -2.04
C THR A 147 13.19 -4.42 -2.00
N GLY A 148 13.01 -5.18 -3.07
CA GLY A 148 13.41 -6.58 -3.19
C GLY A 148 12.60 -7.51 -2.28
N ARG A 149 11.29 -7.23 -2.12
CA ARG A 149 10.29 -8.08 -1.48
C ARG A 149 9.48 -8.79 -2.54
N VAL A 150 8.76 -9.83 -2.13
CA VAL A 150 7.83 -10.56 -3.00
C VAL A 150 6.42 -10.03 -2.77
N GLY A 151 5.92 -9.22 -3.67
CA GLY A 151 4.55 -8.68 -3.60
C GLY A 151 3.50 -9.74 -3.99
N ARG A 152 2.41 -9.78 -3.24
CA ARG A 152 1.19 -10.52 -3.54
C ARG A 152 0.02 -9.57 -3.36
N GLY A 153 -0.84 -9.44 -4.35
CA GLY A 153 -1.97 -8.53 -4.32
C GLY A 153 -3.26 -9.22 -4.72
N ILE A 154 -4.37 -8.76 -4.16
CA ILE A 154 -5.72 -9.11 -4.59
C ILE A 154 -6.44 -7.80 -4.87
N GLU A 155 -7.10 -7.73 -6.00
CA GLU A 155 -7.94 -6.61 -6.39
C GLU A 155 -9.22 -7.13 -7.04
N LEU A 156 -10.33 -6.53 -6.70
CA LEU A 156 -11.65 -6.95 -7.17
C LEU A 156 -11.99 -6.32 -8.53
N ASP A 157 -11.57 -5.06 -8.73
CA ASP A 157 -11.85 -4.33 -9.96
C ASP A 157 -10.78 -4.64 -11.02
N PRO A 158 -11.15 -5.26 -12.16
CA PRO A 158 -10.21 -5.59 -13.22
C PRO A 158 -9.47 -4.37 -13.79
N HIS A 159 -10.11 -3.19 -13.82
CA HIS A 159 -9.44 -1.95 -14.29
C HIS A 159 -8.26 -1.57 -13.40
N TYR A 160 -8.38 -1.78 -12.08
CA TYR A 160 -7.25 -1.55 -11.17
C TYR A 160 -6.18 -2.63 -11.28
N VAL A 161 -6.56 -3.88 -11.59
CA VAL A 161 -5.59 -4.95 -11.90
C VAL A 161 -4.77 -4.55 -13.13
N ASP A 162 -5.42 -4.13 -14.21
CA ASP A 162 -4.75 -3.68 -15.43
C ASP A 162 -3.83 -2.48 -15.16
N ALA A 163 -4.31 -1.51 -14.37
CA ALA A 163 -3.52 -0.36 -13.95
C ALA A 163 -2.28 -0.77 -13.14
N ALA A 164 -2.42 -1.72 -12.21
CA ALA A 164 -1.32 -2.23 -11.39
C ALA A 164 -0.26 -2.93 -12.25
N ILE A 165 -0.69 -3.77 -13.19
CA ILE A 165 0.20 -4.48 -14.12
C ILE A 165 0.93 -3.47 -15.01
N GLY A 166 0.21 -2.56 -15.66
CA GLY A 166 0.81 -1.55 -16.53
C GLY A 166 1.83 -0.68 -15.81
N ARG A 167 1.54 -0.25 -14.58
CA ARG A 167 2.49 0.50 -13.74
C ARG A 167 3.74 -0.31 -13.38
N TRP A 168 3.56 -1.59 -13.07
CA TRP A 168 4.69 -2.48 -12.75
C TRP A 168 5.58 -2.68 -13.99
N GLN A 169 4.99 -2.98 -15.15
CA GLN A 169 5.72 -3.11 -16.42
C GLN A 169 6.49 -1.83 -16.79
N ALA A 170 5.82 -0.66 -16.67
CA ALA A 170 6.46 0.62 -16.94
C ALA A 170 7.64 0.92 -16.00
N MET A 171 7.58 0.44 -14.75
CA MET A 171 8.64 0.65 -13.76
C MET A 171 9.82 -0.30 -13.93
N THR A 172 9.57 -1.56 -14.31
CA THR A 172 10.58 -2.63 -14.36
C THR A 172 11.17 -2.84 -15.74
N GLY A 173 10.40 -2.55 -16.79
CA GLY A 173 10.71 -2.95 -18.16
C GLY A 173 10.41 -4.41 -18.45
N GLU A 174 9.90 -5.15 -17.46
CA GLU A 174 9.57 -6.57 -17.59
C GLU A 174 8.13 -6.75 -18.09
N ARG A 175 7.83 -7.91 -18.67
CA ARG A 175 6.48 -8.26 -19.11
C ARG A 175 5.78 -9.10 -18.04
N ALA A 176 4.55 -8.73 -17.68
CA ALA A 176 3.70 -9.56 -16.85
C ALA A 176 3.17 -10.75 -17.66
N VAL A 177 3.19 -11.92 -17.07
CA VAL A 177 2.77 -13.18 -17.71
C VAL A 177 1.65 -13.81 -16.90
N HIS A 178 0.56 -14.16 -17.56
CA HIS A 178 -0.56 -14.88 -16.95
C HIS A 178 -0.15 -16.34 -16.69
N VAL A 179 -0.19 -16.75 -15.43
CA VAL A 179 0.40 -18.02 -14.97
C VAL A 179 -0.22 -19.24 -15.67
N GLU A 180 -1.54 -19.26 -15.86
CA GLU A 180 -2.24 -20.42 -16.43
C GLU A 180 -2.07 -20.55 -17.96
N SER A 181 -2.10 -19.42 -18.70
CA SER A 181 -2.02 -19.43 -20.16
C SER A 181 -0.63 -19.19 -20.72
N GLY A 182 0.32 -18.68 -19.91
CA GLY A 182 1.64 -18.27 -20.35
C GLY A 182 1.66 -17.05 -21.28
N ARG A 183 0.51 -16.38 -21.48
CA ARG A 183 0.41 -15.19 -22.33
C ARG A 183 0.94 -13.97 -21.61
N THR A 184 1.54 -13.05 -22.37
CA THR A 184 1.87 -11.73 -21.83
C THR A 184 0.61 -10.88 -21.63
N PHE A 185 0.70 -9.83 -20.84
CA PHE A 185 -0.45 -8.97 -20.54
C PHE A 185 -1.01 -8.34 -21.83
N GLU A 186 -0.16 -7.96 -22.77
CA GLU A 186 -0.54 -7.37 -24.06
C GLU A 186 -1.25 -8.37 -25.00
N ASP A 187 -1.00 -9.67 -24.82
CA ASP A 187 -1.61 -10.75 -25.61
C ASP A 187 -2.93 -11.27 -25.02
N MET A 188 -3.38 -10.68 -23.90
CA MET A 188 -4.63 -11.08 -23.28
C MET A 188 -5.84 -10.57 -24.08
N PRO A 189 -6.93 -11.36 -24.22
CA PRO A 189 -8.17 -10.88 -24.80
C PRO A 189 -8.68 -9.64 -24.01
N ASN A 190 -9.15 -8.64 -24.71
CA ASN A 190 -9.64 -7.38 -24.18
C ASN A 190 -8.56 -6.45 -23.56
N TYR A 191 -7.29 -6.69 -23.82
CA TYR A 191 -6.26 -5.71 -23.47
C TYR A 191 -6.57 -4.36 -24.15
N ALA A 192 -6.75 -3.33 -23.33
CA ALA A 192 -6.77 -1.94 -23.80
C ALA A 192 -5.54 -1.24 -23.21
N PRO A 193 -4.64 -0.70 -24.08
CA PRO A 193 -3.49 0.03 -23.55
C PRO A 193 -3.98 1.20 -22.71
N LEU A 194 -3.41 1.38 -21.51
CA LEU A 194 -3.60 2.60 -20.73
C LEU A 194 -3.10 3.74 -21.62
N VAL A 195 -4.05 4.55 -22.11
CA VAL A 195 -3.71 5.71 -22.94
C VAL A 195 -2.82 6.60 -22.09
N ALA A 196 -1.54 6.66 -22.40
CA ALA A 196 -0.69 7.73 -21.92
C ALA A 196 -1.27 9.00 -22.56
N ASP A 197 -1.94 9.84 -21.78
CA ASP A 197 -2.35 11.16 -22.26
C ASP A 197 -1.12 11.82 -22.88
N ALA A 198 -1.21 12.03 -24.19
CA ALA A 198 -0.19 12.71 -24.96
C ALA A 198 0.03 14.11 -24.36
N ALA A 199 1.28 14.42 -24.14
CA ALA A 199 1.92 15.59 -23.56
C ALA A 199 1.15 16.92 -23.58
#